data_c357e4a8af93763dd2b3c8227144f7b4
#
_entry.id   c357e4a8af93763dd2b3c8227144f7b4
#
_cell.length_a   1.000
_cell.length_b   1.000
_cell.length_c   1.000
_cell.angle_alpha   90.00
_cell.angle_beta   90.00
_cell.angle_gamma   90.00
#
_symmetry.space_group_name_H-M   'P 1'
#
loop_
_entity.id
_entity.type
_entity.pdbx_description
1 polymer ?
#
loop_
_entity_poly.entity_id
_entity_poly.type
_entity_poly.pdbx_seq_one_letter_code
_entity_poly.pdbx_strand_id
1 'polypeptide(L)'
;MTVTSNISEYDLFVVGSGFFGLTIAERMASAGKKVLIVEKREHIGGNAYSEAEPETGIEIHKYGAHLFHTSNERVWNYVNQFTDFTNYQHRVFAMHKGTAYQFPMGLGLINQFFGRYYSPDEARQLIKDQTDGLDPAKAKNLEEKAISLIGWPLYEAFVRDYTAKQWQTDPKELPAGNISRLPVRYTFCLIYTSPSPRDKRQSR
;
A
#
# COMPACT_ATOMS: atom_id res chain seq x y z
N MET A 1 39.33 -6.05 9.35
CA MET A 1 39.94 -4.73 9.08
C MET A 1 39.21 -3.68 9.91
N THR A 2 39.88 -3.11 10.90
CA THR A 2 39.30 -2.02 11.72
C THR A 2 39.50 -0.73 10.92
N VAL A 3 38.44 -0.23 10.31
CA VAL A 3 38.46 1.08 9.62
C VAL A 3 38.34 2.14 10.71
N THR A 4 39.46 2.65 11.16
CA THR A 4 39.52 3.87 11.96
C THR A 4 39.42 5.09 11.04
N SER A 5 38.29 5.25 10.37
CA SER A 5 38.00 6.52 9.71
C SER A 5 37.72 7.58 10.78
N ASN A 6 38.39 8.70 10.67
CA ASN A 6 38.20 9.82 11.58
C ASN A 6 36.82 10.43 11.32
N ILE A 7 35.85 10.18 12.18
CA ILE A 7 34.45 10.63 12.01
C ILE A 7 34.37 12.14 11.82
N SER A 8 35.35 12.90 12.36
CA SER A 8 35.42 14.36 12.21
C SER A 8 35.67 14.85 10.77
N GLU A 9 35.98 13.98 9.83
CA GLU A 9 36.18 14.34 8.41
C GLU A 9 34.89 14.43 7.61
N TYR A 10 33.77 14.03 8.19
CA TYR A 10 32.46 14.02 7.53
C TYR A 10 31.58 15.15 8.05
N ASP A 11 30.87 15.83 7.13
CA ASP A 11 29.89 16.87 7.46
C ASP A 11 28.56 16.26 7.99
N LEU A 12 28.24 15.03 7.57
CA LEU A 12 26.99 14.36 7.95
C LEU A 12 27.24 12.86 8.18
N PHE A 13 26.65 12.36 9.25
CA PHE A 13 26.61 10.96 9.59
C PHE A 13 25.15 10.44 9.48
N VAL A 14 24.90 9.49 8.58
CA VAL A 14 23.57 8.92 8.34
C VAL A 14 23.54 7.48 8.84
N VAL A 15 22.62 7.17 9.75
CA VAL A 15 22.41 5.82 10.26
C VAL A 15 21.24 5.19 9.55
N GLY A 16 21.52 4.11 8.80
CA GLY A 16 20.58 3.37 8.00
C GLY A 16 20.52 3.82 6.54
N SER A 17 20.53 2.84 5.63
CA SER A 17 20.50 3.03 4.18
C SER A 17 19.12 2.73 3.55
N GLY A 18 18.02 2.93 4.29
CA GLY A 18 16.69 2.95 3.73
C GLY A 18 16.44 4.21 2.89
N PHE A 19 15.29 4.32 2.22
CA PHE A 19 15.00 5.44 1.32
C PHE A 19 15.19 6.83 1.96
N PHE A 20 14.82 6.99 3.22
CA PHE A 20 15.03 8.25 3.91
C PHE A 20 16.52 8.59 4.04
N GLY A 21 17.31 7.66 4.60
CA GLY A 21 18.76 7.87 4.78
C GLY A 21 19.49 8.12 3.47
N LEU A 22 19.21 7.30 2.45
CA LEU A 22 19.80 7.45 1.12
C LEU A 22 19.43 8.77 0.45
N THR A 23 18.17 9.21 0.57
CA THR A 23 17.73 10.50 0.01
C THR A 23 18.44 11.67 0.68
N ILE A 24 18.56 11.68 2.01
CA ILE A 24 19.29 12.73 2.72
C ILE A 24 20.78 12.72 2.35
N ALA A 25 21.38 11.54 2.31
CA ALA A 25 22.79 11.39 1.96
C ALA A 25 23.09 11.89 0.54
N GLU A 26 22.27 11.51 -0.44
CA GLU A 26 22.40 11.95 -1.83
C GLU A 26 22.25 13.47 -1.93
N ARG A 27 21.21 14.06 -1.33
CA ARG A 27 20.98 15.51 -1.39
C ARG A 27 22.10 16.32 -0.73
N MET A 28 22.66 15.81 0.37
CA MET A 28 23.79 16.46 1.03
C MET A 28 25.09 16.31 0.23
N ALA A 29 25.33 15.12 -0.34
CA ALA A 29 26.49 14.90 -1.21
C ALA A 29 26.41 15.77 -2.48
N SER A 30 25.24 15.90 -3.11
CA SER A 30 25.01 16.81 -4.23
C SER A 30 25.21 18.29 -3.88
N ALA A 31 25.06 18.65 -2.61
CA ALA A 31 25.39 19.97 -2.09
C ALA A 31 26.89 20.13 -1.68
N GLY A 32 27.74 19.18 -2.07
CA GLY A 32 29.19 19.21 -1.81
C GLY A 32 29.59 18.80 -0.41
N LYS A 33 28.70 18.19 0.37
CA LYS A 33 28.97 17.71 1.73
C LYS A 33 29.57 16.32 1.73
N LYS A 34 30.53 16.08 2.64
CA LYS A 34 31.04 14.72 2.89
C LYS A 34 30.08 13.97 3.79
N VAL A 35 29.54 12.87 3.29
CA VAL A 35 28.53 12.07 4.00
C VAL A 35 29.07 10.68 4.29
N LEU A 36 28.91 10.21 5.52
CA LEU A 36 29.16 8.83 5.90
C LEU A 36 27.83 8.16 6.22
N ILE A 37 27.55 7.03 5.55
CA ILE A 37 26.38 6.19 5.82
C ILE A 37 26.85 4.91 6.52
N VAL A 38 26.20 4.55 7.62
CA VAL A 38 26.34 3.25 8.26
C VAL A 38 25.05 2.46 8.18
N GLU A 39 25.18 1.22 7.75
CA GLU A 39 24.05 0.29 7.64
C GLU A 39 24.33 -0.96 8.50
N LYS A 40 23.31 -1.43 9.20
CA LYS A 40 23.41 -2.64 10.03
C LYS A 40 23.32 -3.93 9.20
N ARG A 41 22.57 -3.88 8.10
CA ARG A 41 22.34 -5.02 7.21
C ARG A 41 23.49 -5.15 6.20
N GLU A 42 23.62 -6.31 5.59
CA GLU A 42 24.62 -6.58 4.54
C GLU A 42 24.22 -6.00 3.17
N HIS A 43 23.11 -5.28 3.10
CA HIS A 43 22.58 -4.67 1.90
C HIS A 43 22.04 -3.26 2.16
N ILE A 44 21.98 -2.43 1.14
CA ILE A 44 21.32 -1.11 1.12
C ILE A 44 19.84 -1.24 0.77
N GLY A 45 19.09 -0.13 0.84
CA GLY A 45 17.67 -0.08 0.45
C GLY A 45 16.68 -0.33 1.59
N GLY A 46 17.17 -0.76 2.76
CA GLY A 46 16.30 -1.00 3.92
C GLY A 46 15.27 -2.10 3.63
N ASN A 47 14.01 -1.86 3.97
CA ASN A 47 12.92 -2.83 3.73
C ASN A 47 12.46 -2.88 2.26
N ALA A 48 12.89 -1.96 1.41
CA ALA A 48 12.59 -1.98 -0.02
C ALA A 48 13.61 -2.81 -0.83
N TYR A 49 14.55 -3.46 -0.15
CA TYR A 49 15.54 -4.31 -0.80
C TYR A 49 14.90 -5.53 -1.46
N SER A 50 15.31 -5.77 -2.69
CA SER A 50 15.03 -6.99 -3.42
C SER A 50 16.32 -7.54 -4.04
N GLU A 51 16.31 -8.82 -4.38
CA GLU A 51 17.44 -9.53 -5.00
C GLU A 51 16.90 -10.56 -5.98
N ALA A 52 17.66 -10.83 -7.03
CA ALA A 52 17.36 -11.93 -7.92
C ALA A 52 17.72 -13.26 -7.26
N GLU A 53 16.81 -14.23 -7.29
CA GLU A 53 17.09 -15.59 -6.87
C GLU A 53 18.13 -16.21 -7.82
N PRO A 54 19.24 -16.79 -7.29
CA PRO A 54 20.39 -17.15 -8.12
C PRO A 54 20.12 -18.20 -9.20
N GLU A 55 19.20 -19.14 -8.97
CA GLU A 55 18.94 -20.25 -9.90
C GLU A 55 17.96 -19.86 -11.00
N THR A 56 16.95 -19.06 -10.67
CA THR A 56 15.83 -18.74 -11.56
C THR A 56 15.88 -17.32 -12.12
N GLY A 57 16.63 -16.43 -11.49
CA GLY A 57 16.64 -15.00 -11.81
C GLY A 57 15.36 -14.25 -11.43
N ILE A 58 14.46 -14.89 -10.68
CA ILE A 58 13.22 -14.27 -10.22
C ILE A 58 13.54 -13.25 -9.13
N GLU A 59 12.99 -12.04 -9.28
CA GLU A 59 13.14 -10.97 -8.29
C GLU A 59 12.37 -11.30 -7.00
N ILE A 60 13.08 -11.34 -5.88
CA ILE A 60 12.54 -11.62 -4.56
C ILE A 60 12.52 -10.34 -3.72
N HIS A 61 11.35 -9.95 -3.26
CA HIS A 61 11.18 -8.88 -2.29
C HIS A 61 11.38 -9.43 -0.87
N LYS A 62 12.57 -9.28 -0.31
CA LYS A 62 13.00 -9.93 0.94
C LYS A 62 12.16 -9.57 2.17
N TYR A 63 11.57 -8.37 2.19
CA TYR A 63 10.78 -7.85 3.33
C TYR A 63 9.31 -7.61 2.98
N GLY A 64 8.81 -8.28 1.97
CA GLY A 64 7.46 -8.11 1.44
C GLY A 64 7.42 -7.25 0.18
N ALA A 65 6.36 -7.40 -0.60
CA ALA A 65 6.22 -6.72 -1.88
C ALA A 65 6.18 -5.19 -1.70
N HIS A 66 7.03 -4.49 -2.43
CA HIS A 66 7.12 -3.04 -2.43
C HIS A 66 6.75 -2.52 -3.82
N LEU A 67 5.76 -1.63 -3.85
CA LEU A 67 5.31 -0.95 -5.06
C LEU A 67 5.46 0.54 -4.85
N PHE A 68 6.24 1.19 -5.70
CA PHE A 68 6.38 2.63 -5.64
C PHE A 68 5.24 3.30 -6.41
N HIS A 69 4.58 4.23 -5.75
CA HIS A 69 3.58 5.10 -6.37
C HIS A 69 3.63 6.49 -5.76
N THR A 70 3.43 7.52 -6.56
CA THR A 70 3.33 8.90 -6.09
C THR A 70 2.52 9.74 -7.06
N SER A 71 1.76 10.71 -6.53
CA SER A 71 1.12 11.79 -7.30
C SER A 71 1.95 13.07 -7.32
N ASN A 72 3.09 13.10 -6.60
CA ASN A 72 3.97 14.25 -6.50
C ASN A 72 4.99 14.22 -7.64
N GLU A 73 4.88 15.16 -8.59
CA GLU A 73 5.79 15.25 -9.74
C GLU A 73 7.26 15.46 -9.34
N ARG A 74 7.53 16.21 -8.27
CA ARG A 74 8.89 16.43 -7.78
C ARG A 74 9.51 15.11 -7.31
N VAL A 75 8.75 14.30 -6.56
CA VAL A 75 9.20 12.98 -6.12
C VAL A 75 9.40 12.06 -7.31
N TRP A 76 8.45 12.03 -8.26
CA TRP A 76 8.54 11.23 -9.47
C TRP A 76 9.78 11.57 -10.29
N ASN A 77 10.02 12.84 -10.55
CA ASN A 77 11.20 13.31 -11.30
C ASN A 77 12.52 13.02 -10.56
N TYR A 78 12.50 13.05 -9.23
CA TYR A 78 13.68 12.74 -8.44
C TYR A 78 14.05 11.25 -8.51
N VAL A 79 13.09 10.34 -8.28
CA VAL A 79 13.39 8.90 -8.28
C VAL A 79 13.76 8.36 -9.67
N ASN A 80 13.22 8.95 -10.74
CA ASN A 80 13.58 8.58 -12.11
C ASN A 80 15.01 9.00 -12.52
N GLN A 81 15.75 9.72 -11.67
CA GLN A 81 17.19 9.96 -11.90
C GLN A 81 18.03 8.72 -11.59
N PHE A 82 17.49 7.77 -10.82
CA PHE A 82 18.22 6.61 -10.30
C PHE A 82 17.77 5.29 -10.89
N THR A 83 16.52 5.20 -11.38
CA THR A 83 15.96 3.94 -11.88
C THR A 83 14.80 4.19 -12.84
N ASP A 84 14.54 3.19 -13.68
CA ASP A 84 13.33 3.10 -14.51
C ASP A 84 12.27 2.23 -13.82
N PHE A 85 11.00 2.51 -14.12
CA PHE A 85 9.86 1.77 -13.58
C PHE A 85 9.16 0.94 -14.66
N THR A 86 8.80 -0.28 -14.34
CA THR A 86 8.24 -1.28 -15.27
C THR A 86 6.78 -1.05 -15.64
N ASN A 87 6.10 -0.02 -15.10
CA ASN A 87 4.65 0.20 -15.23
C ASN A 87 3.80 -0.97 -14.70
N TYR A 88 4.30 -1.69 -13.73
CA TYR A 88 3.57 -2.78 -13.11
C TYR A 88 2.25 -2.29 -12.52
N GLN A 89 1.15 -2.97 -12.87
CA GLN A 89 -0.17 -2.71 -12.33
C GLN A 89 -0.53 -3.80 -11.32
N HIS A 90 -0.59 -3.43 -10.07
CA HIS A 90 -0.94 -4.37 -9.01
C HIS A 90 -2.44 -4.70 -9.05
N ARG A 91 -2.75 -6.00 -9.18
CA ARG A 91 -4.12 -6.52 -9.14
C ARG A 91 -4.23 -7.48 -7.97
N VAL A 92 -5.18 -7.22 -7.09
CA VAL A 92 -5.45 -8.07 -5.93
C VAL A 92 -6.74 -8.84 -6.16
N PHE A 93 -6.70 -10.12 -5.84
CA PHE A 93 -7.87 -10.99 -5.84
C PHE A 93 -8.04 -11.62 -4.48
N ALA A 94 -9.28 -11.77 -4.02
CA ALA A 94 -9.62 -12.56 -2.86
C ALA A 94 -10.47 -13.76 -3.28
N MET A 95 -10.19 -14.90 -2.67
CA MET A 95 -11.01 -16.11 -2.85
C MET A 95 -12.06 -16.20 -1.74
N HIS A 96 -13.32 -16.35 -2.12
CA HIS A 96 -14.40 -16.62 -1.19
C HIS A 96 -15.31 -17.72 -1.76
N LYS A 97 -15.48 -18.81 -1.02
CA LYS A 97 -16.31 -19.97 -1.43
C LYS A 97 -16.03 -20.45 -2.87
N GLY A 98 -14.74 -20.57 -3.22
CA GLY A 98 -14.32 -21.05 -4.54
C GLY A 98 -14.41 -20.03 -5.69
N THR A 99 -14.85 -18.80 -5.42
CA THR A 99 -14.96 -17.72 -6.41
C THR A 99 -13.89 -16.66 -6.18
N ALA A 100 -13.21 -16.24 -7.26
CA ALA A 100 -12.26 -15.15 -7.22
C ALA A 100 -12.94 -13.79 -7.40
N TYR A 101 -12.69 -12.87 -6.48
CA TYR A 101 -13.22 -11.50 -6.51
C TYR A 101 -12.09 -10.51 -6.67
N GLN A 102 -12.21 -9.60 -7.61
CA GLN A 102 -11.18 -8.60 -7.86
C GLN A 102 -11.32 -7.41 -6.89
N PHE A 103 -10.22 -7.07 -6.23
CA PHE A 103 -10.11 -5.88 -5.39
C PHE A 103 -9.54 -4.68 -6.16
N PRO A 104 -9.79 -3.43 -5.69
CA PRO A 104 -10.45 -3.01 -4.45
C PRO A 104 -11.96 -3.25 -4.48
N MET A 105 -12.61 -3.11 -3.30
CA MET A 105 -14.07 -3.18 -3.19
C MET A 105 -14.71 -2.08 -4.03
N GLY A 106 -15.14 -2.44 -5.22
CA GLY A 106 -15.78 -1.57 -6.19
C GLY A 106 -17.13 -2.13 -6.65
N LEU A 107 -17.82 -1.39 -7.52
CA LEU A 107 -19.12 -1.79 -8.04
C LEU A 107 -19.09 -3.18 -8.71
N GLY A 108 -17.98 -3.53 -9.39
CA GLY A 108 -17.80 -4.84 -10.00
C GLY A 108 -17.80 -5.98 -8.97
N LEU A 109 -17.07 -5.80 -7.84
CA LEU A 109 -17.07 -6.80 -6.76
C LEU A 109 -18.45 -6.91 -6.12
N ILE A 110 -19.12 -5.78 -5.84
CA ILE A 110 -20.46 -5.75 -5.27
C ILE A 110 -21.44 -6.51 -6.17
N ASN A 111 -21.44 -6.21 -7.46
CA ASN A 111 -22.31 -6.86 -8.44
C ASN A 111 -22.05 -8.38 -8.51
N GLN A 112 -20.78 -8.77 -8.55
CA GLN A 112 -20.40 -10.19 -8.57
C GLN A 112 -20.83 -10.92 -7.29
N PHE A 113 -20.62 -10.30 -6.13
CA PHE A 113 -20.91 -10.91 -4.84
C PHE A 113 -22.41 -11.12 -4.60
N PHE A 114 -23.21 -10.11 -4.93
CA PHE A 114 -24.67 -10.19 -4.77
C PHE A 114 -25.42 -10.79 -5.99
N GLY A 115 -24.69 -11.14 -7.05
CA GLY A 115 -25.26 -11.81 -8.22
C GLY A 115 -26.25 -10.95 -9.02
N ARG A 116 -26.14 -9.62 -8.93
CA ARG A 116 -27.02 -8.66 -9.61
C ARG A 116 -26.24 -7.43 -10.07
N TYR A 117 -26.67 -6.84 -11.18
CA TYR A 117 -26.14 -5.56 -11.65
C TYR A 117 -26.87 -4.41 -10.95
N TYR A 118 -26.13 -3.72 -10.10
CA TYR A 118 -26.57 -2.51 -9.40
C TYR A 118 -25.98 -1.29 -10.08
N SER A 119 -26.78 -0.23 -10.18
CA SER A 119 -26.24 1.12 -10.41
C SER A 119 -25.46 1.60 -9.19
N PRO A 120 -24.64 2.65 -9.32
CA PRO A 120 -23.93 3.24 -8.18
C PRO A 120 -24.83 3.59 -6.98
N ASP A 121 -26.02 4.13 -7.25
CA ASP A 121 -26.95 4.54 -6.20
C ASP A 121 -27.65 3.35 -5.54
N GLU A 122 -28.07 2.37 -6.33
CA GLU A 122 -28.62 1.11 -5.80
C GLU A 122 -27.59 0.38 -4.93
N ALA A 123 -26.32 0.35 -5.35
CA ALA A 123 -25.25 -0.28 -4.57
C ALA A 123 -24.99 0.48 -3.25
N ARG A 124 -25.03 1.83 -3.26
CA ARG A 124 -24.93 2.62 -2.02
C ARG A 124 -26.08 2.30 -1.08
N GLN A 125 -27.32 2.23 -1.60
CA GLN A 125 -28.48 1.92 -0.78
C GLN A 125 -28.40 0.50 -0.24
N LEU A 126 -28.04 -0.48 -1.07
CA LEU A 126 -27.84 -1.87 -0.65
C LEU A 126 -26.86 -1.98 0.52
N ILE A 127 -25.70 -1.33 0.41
CA ILE A 127 -24.68 -1.34 1.49
C ILE A 127 -25.25 -0.67 2.74
N LYS A 128 -25.88 0.50 2.60
CA LYS A 128 -26.48 1.23 3.71
C LYS A 128 -27.49 0.39 4.48
N ASP A 129 -28.33 -0.37 3.78
CA ASP A 129 -29.34 -1.24 4.39
C ASP A 129 -28.73 -2.41 5.18
N GLN A 130 -27.44 -2.71 4.95
CA GLN A 130 -26.70 -3.80 5.57
C GLN A 130 -25.70 -3.34 6.66
N THR A 131 -25.71 -2.07 7.01
CA THR A 131 -24.80 -1.51 8.03
C THR A 131 -25.35 -1.60 9.47
N ASP A 132 -26.55 -2.17 9.66
CA ASP A 132 -27.24 -2.24 10.96
C ASP A 132 -27.37 -0.87 11.65
N GLY A 133 -27.44 0.22 10.86
CA GLY A 133 -27.53 1.59 11.34
C GLY A 133 -26.23 2.13 11.98
N LEU A 134 -25.13 1.44 11.84
CA LEU A 134 -23.83 1.88 12.33
C LEU A 134 -23.36 3.16 11.64
N ASP A 135 -22.95 4.14 12.42
CA ASP A 135 -22.37 5.39 11.95
C ASP A 135 -20.84 5.25 11.91
N PRO A 136 -20.20 5.41 10.72
CA PRO A 136 -18.76 5.34 10.62
C PRO A 136 -17.99 6.31 11.53
N ALA A 137 -18.59 7.44 11.89
CA ALA A 137 -17.95 8.43 12.76
C ALA A 137 -17.95 8.01 14.24
N LYS A 138 -18.86 7.08 14.62
CA LYS A 138 -19.04 6.63 15.99
C LYS A 138 -18.55 5.21 16.24
N ALA A 139 -17.99 4.55 15.25
CA ALA A 139 -17.50 3.20 15.34
C ALA A 139 -16.40 3.07 16.42
N LYS A 140 -16.58 2.13 17.33
CA LYS A 140 -15.71 1.92 18.50
C LYS A 140 -14.49 1.06 18.18
N ASN A 141 -14.62 0.17 17.21
CA ASN A 141 -13.61 -0.80 16.85
C ASN A 141 -13.58 -1.01 15.32
N LEU A 142 -12.64 -1.85 14.85
CA LEU A 142 -12.45 -2.13 13.44
C LEU A 142 -13.68 -2.82 12.83
N GLU A 143 -14.31 -3.75 13.52
CA GLU A 143 -15.51 -4.45 13.04
C GLU A 143 -16.65 -3.47 12.77
N GLU A 144 -17.05 -2.65 13.76
CA GLU A 144 -18.11 -1.65 13.60
C GLU A 144 -17.78 -0.67 12.47
N LYS A 145 -16.52 -0.25 12.36
CA LYS A 145 -16.07 0.64 11.29
C LYS A 145 -16.17 -0.01 9.92
N ALA A 146 -15.73 -1.26 9.79
CA ALA A 146 -15.82 -1.99 8.54
C ALA A 146 -17.28 -2.21 8.12
N ILE A 147 -18.13 -2.71 9.01
CA ILE A 147 -19.56 -2.94 8.72
C ILE A 147 -20.23 -1.64 8.31
N SER A 148 -19.94 -0.54 8.98
CA SER A 148 -20.52 0.78 8.62
C SER A 148 -20.12 1.28 7.23
N LEU A 149 -19.02 0.76 6.66
CA LEU A 149 -18.52 1.16 5.33
C LEU A 149 -18.95 0.22 4.22
N ILE A 150 -19.05 -1.10 4.49
CA ILE A 150 -19.25 -2.12 3.45
C ILE A 150 -20.42 -3.06 3.72
N GLY A 151 -21.10 -2.91 4.85
CA GLY A 151 -22.15 -3.82 5.28
C GLY A 151 -21.65 -5.16 5.80
N TRP A 152 -22.49 -5.84 6.55
CA TRP A 152 -22.15 -7.11 7.18
C TRP A 152 -21.69 -8.20 6.22
N PRO A 153 -22.38 -8.47 5.08
CA PRO A 153 -21.99 -9.58 4.20
C PRO A 153 -20.61 -9.46 3.59
N LEU A 154 -20.22 -8.25 3.16
CA LEU A 154 -18.88 -8.02 2.60
C LEU A 154 -17.79 -8.01 3.69
N TYR A 155 -18.13 -7.51 4.88
CA TYR A 155 -17.23 -7.58 6.03
C TYR A 155 -16.92 -9.04 6.38
N GLU A 156 -17.95 -9.87 6.53
CA GLU A 156 -17.80 -11.29 6.85
C GLU A 156 -16.99 -12.04 5.78
N ALA A 157 -17.27 -11.79 4.51
CA ALA A 157 -16.65 -12.50 3.40
C ALA A 157 -15.17 -12.14 3.18
N PHE A 158 -14.78 -10.88 3.40
CA PHE A 158 -13.48 -10.39 2.92
C PHE A 158 -12.61 -9.71 3.97
N VAL A 159 -13.16 -9.33 5.11
CA VAL A 159 -12.43 -8.51 6.09
C VAL A 159 -12.21 -9.24 7.41
N ARG A 160 -13.24 -9.85 7.97
CA ARG A 160 -13.21 -10.43 9.32
C ARG A 160 -12.07 -11.42 9.51
N ASP A 161 -12.08 -12.49 8.76
CA ASP A 161 -11.14 -13.60 8.97
C ASP A 161 -9.73 -13.24 8.48
N TYR A 162 -9.63 -12.46 7.39
CA TYR A 162 -8.36 -11.93 6.93
C TYR A 162 -7.72 -11.03 8.00
N THR A 163 -8.49 -10.12 8.57
CA THR A 163 -8.00 -9.19 9.60
C THR A 163 -7.59 -9.94 10.87
N ALA A 164 -8.44 -10.87 11.34
CA ALA A 164 -8.13 -11.69 12.51
C ALA A 164 -6.83 -12.49 12.31
N LYS A 165 -6.64 -13.08 11.14
CA LYS A 165 -5.40 -13.80 10.80
C LYS A 165 -4.19 -12.88 10.74
N GLN A 166 -4.32 -11.72 10.10
CA GLN A 166 -3.21 -10.78 9.90
C GLN A 166 -2.72 -10.17 11.22
N TRP A 167 -3.65 -9.83 12.10
CA TRP A 167 -3.36 -9.17 13.38
C TRP A 167 -3.27 -10.13 14.55
N GLN A 168 -3.59 -11.43 14.36
CA GLN A 168 -3.69 -12.44 15.43
C GLN A 168 -4.57 -11.99 16.59
N THR A 169 -5.65 -11.23 16.28
CA THR A 169 -6.52 -10.54 17.23
C THR A 169 -7.91 -10.41 16.64
N ASP A 170 -8.95 -10.52 17.45
CA ASP A 170 -10.33 -10.30 17.01
C ASP A 170 -10.50 -8.85 16.49
N PRO A 171 -11.12 -8.63 15.33
CA PRO A 171 -11.42 -7.28 14.82
C PRO A 171 -12.16 -6.37 15.80
N LYS A 172 -12.92 -6.93 16.74
CA LYS A 172 -13.60 -6.18 17.82
C LYS A 172 -12.64 -5.53 18.81
N GLU A 173 -11.45 -6.08 18.95
CA GLU A 173 -10.41 -5.57 19.85
C GLU A 173 -9.48 -4.57 19.15
N LEU A 174 -9.56 -4.47 17.84
CA LEU A 174 -8.72 -3.58 17.05
C LEU A 174 -9.32 -2.16 16.93
N PRO A 175 -8.49 -1.11 17.00
CA PRO A 175 -8.96 0.26 16.83
C PRO A 175 -9.64 0.51 15.49
N ALA A 176 -10.74 1.28 15.49
CA ALA A 176 -11.45 1.66 14.27
C ALA A 176 -10.57 2.37 13.21
N GLY A 177 -9.52 3.06 13.65
CA GLY A 177 -8.55 3.74 12.79
C GLY A 177 -7.79 2.81 11.84
N ASN A 178 -7.62 1.53 12.18
CA ASN A 178 -6.87 0.57 11.37
C ASN A 178 -7.51 0.30 9.99
N ILE A 179 -8.82 0.50 9.86
CA ILE A 179 -9.56 0.29 8.60
C ILE A 179 -10.11 1.59 8.00
N SER A 180 -9.74 2.74 8.54
CA SER A 180 -10.26 4.04 8.09
C SER A 180 -9.98 4.33 6.61
N ARG A 181 -9.01 3.67 6.00
CA ARG A 181 -8.61 3.82 4.60
C ARG A 181 -9.15 2.74 3.66
N LEU A 182 -10.14 1.95 4.08
CA LEU A 182 -10.76 0.96 3.19
C LEU A 182 -11.41 1.69 2.00
N PRO A 183 -10.87 1.57 0.78
CA PRO A 183 -11.42 2.27 -0.38
C PRO A 183 -12.64 1.52 -0.91
N VAL A 184 -13.82 1.98 -0.57
CA VAL A 184 -15.06 1.51 -1.21
C VAL A 184 -15.41 2.44 -2.37
N ARG A 185 -15.55 1.88 -3.56
CA ARG A 185 -15.83 2.66 -4.78
C ARG A 185 -17.10 2.16 -5.44
N TYR A 186 -18.06 3.04 -5.61
CA TYR A 186 -19.29 2.75 -6.34
C TYR A 186 -19.13 3.05 -7.83
N THR A 187 -17.98 2.65 -8.39
CA THR A 187 -17.63 2.77 -9.80
C THR A 187 -16.95 1.50 -10.27
N PHE A 188 -16.90 1.26 -11.58
CA PHE A 188 -16.13 0.17 -12.17
C PHE A 188 -14.63 0.48 -12.30
N CYS A 189 -14.18 1.64 -11.83
CA CYS A 189 -12.80 2.04 -11.93
C CYS A 189 -11.92 1.18 -11.00
N LEU A 190 -11.03 0.40 -11.60
CA LEU A 190 -10.07 -0.47 -10.91
C LEU A 190 -8.77 0.24 -10.57
N ILE A 191 -8.65 1.54 -10.85
CA ILE A 191 -7.42 2.29 -10.66
C ILE A 191 -7.19 2.48 -9.15
N TYR A 192 -6.15 1.85 -8.68
CA TYR A 192 -5.55 2.12 -7.38
C TYR A 192 -4.90 3.51 -7.44
N THR A 193 -5.32 4.39 -6.56
CA THR A 193 -4.71 5.69 -6.30
C THR A 193 -4.98 6.80 -7.33
N SER A 194 -4.65 8.01 -6.93
CA SER A 194 -4.58 9.18 -7.80
C SER A 194 -3.81 8.86 -9.07
N PRO A 195 -4.25 9.32 -10.24
CA PRO A 195 -3.53 9.07 -11.48
C PRO A 195 -2.06 9.49 -11.31
N SER A 196 -1.17 8.62 -11.74
CA SER A 196 0.24 8.95 -11.87
C SER A 196 0.38 10.22 -12.74
N PRO A 197 1.39 11.06 -12.55
CA PRO A 197 1.67 12.17 -13.46
C PRO A 197 1.75 11.73 -14.93
N ARG A 198 2.06 10.45 -15.17
CA ARG A 198 2.10 9.84 -16.50
C ARG A 198 0.70 9.63 -17.09
N ASP A 199 -0.30 9.29 -16.28
CA ASP A 199 -1.67 9.07 -16.75
C ASP A 199 -2.33 10.37 -17.21
N LYS A 200 -1.94 11.52 -16.64
CA LYS A 200 -2.39 12.84 -17.07
C LYS A 200 -1.87 13.27 -18.45
N ARG A 201 -0.76 12.67 -18.93
CA ARG A 201 -0.17 12.98 -20.24
C ARG A 201 -0.79 12.18 -21.39
N GLN A 202 -1.49 11.09 -21.11
CA GLN A 202 -2.14 10.27 -22.14
C GLN A 202 -3.56 10.76 -22.50
N SER A 203 -4.10 11.76 -21.78
CA SER A 203 -5.43 12.34 -22.03
C SER A 203 -5.39 13.68 -22.78
N ARG A 204 -4.36 13.90 -23.63
CA ARG A 204 -4.29 15.01 -24.59
C ARG A 204 -4.15 14.51 -26.00
#